data_2cb4b9fefbb9d56585deba40a585e96d
#
_entry.id   2cb4b9fefbb9d56585deba40a585e96d
#
_cell.length_a   1.000
_cell.length_b   1.000
_cell.length_c   1.000
_cell.angle_alpha   90.00
_cell.angle_beta   90.00
_cell.angle_gamma   90.00
#
_symmetry.space_group_name_H-M   'P 1'
#
loop_
_entity.id
_entity.type
_entity.pdbx_description
1 polymer ?
#
loop_
_entity_poly.entity_id
_entity_poly.type
_entity_poly.pdbx_seq_one_letter_code
_entity_poly.pdbx_strand_id
1 'polypeptide(L)'
;MGEADDRRVTCDLTTNFGRTLARLNPDMTFCDVTGVGTASTERGRSMWARVKGATGNELRRLFRHGAMLRPGMLRATPRQQKLKGWYKAIGWIYPIGRRLAPGSFCTLQEVGQAMINAATIGSPRKVLEVRDIVALAATPHG
;
A
#
# COMPACT_ATOMS: atom_id res chain seq x y z
N MET A 1 -8.57 -20.73 2.64
CA MET A 1 -9.58 -19.69 2.45
C MET A 1 -9.85 -19.59 0.95
N GLY A 2 -11.08 -19.72 0.52
CA GLY A 2 -11.43 -19.70 -0.90
C GLY A 2 -11.48 -18.28 -1.46
N GLU A 3 -11.48 -18.13 -2.82
CA GLU A 3 -11.56 -16.81 -3.49
C GLU A 3 -12.78 -16.00 -3.05
N ALA A 4 -13.90 -16.69 -2.79
CA ALA A 4 -15.13 -16.03 -2.30
C ALA A 4 -14.96 -15.42 -0.91
N ASP A 5 -14.27 -16.12 0.01
CA ASP A 5 -14.03 -15.62 1.37
C ASP A 5 -13.02 -14.47 1.38
N ASP A 6 -11.95 -14.58 0.60
CA ASP A 6 -10.96 -13.51 0.44
C ASP A 6 -11.60 -12.25 -0.17
N ARG A 7 -12.46 -12.41 -1.17
CA ARG A 7 -13.19 -11.33 -1.77
C ARG A 7 -14.13 -10.66 -0.77
N ARG A 8 -14.87 -11.46 0.01
CA ARG A 8 -15.81 -10.96 1.02
C ARG A 8 -15.11 -10.15 2.10
N VAL A 9 -14.01 -10.65 2.64
CA VAL A 9 -13.28 -9.97 3.73
C VAL A 9 -12.44 -8.82 3.21
N THR A 10 -11.74 -9.00 2.10
CA THR A 10 -10.78 -8.00 1.62
C THR A 10 -11.44 -6.94 0.73
N CYS A 11 -12.35 -7.34 -0.16
CA CYS A 11 -12.98 -6.42 -1.10
C CYS A 11 -14.27 -5.82 -0.51
N ASP A 12 -15.25 -6.65 -0.16
CA ASP A 12 -16.59 -6.15 0.18
C ASP A 12 -16.58 -5.38 1.51
N LEU A 13 -15.87 -5.88 2.53
CA LEU A 13 -15.76 -5.18 3.80
C LEU A 13 -15.06 -3.83 3.63
N THR A 14 -13.92 -3.81 2.95
CA THR A 14 -13.13 -2.58 2.75
C THR A 14 -13.87 -1.57 1.88
N THR A 15 -14.54 -2.02 0.82
CA THR A 15 -15.30 -1.11 -0.05
C THR A 15 -16.57 -0.60 0.61
N ASN A 16 -17.28 -1.40 1.39
CA ASN A 16 -18.45 -0.95 2.15
C ASN A 16 -18.06 0.07 3.22
N PHE A 17 -16.95 -0.16 3.91
CA PHE A 17 -16.38 0.81 4.83
C PHE A 17 -16.01 2.11 4.10
N GLY A 18 -15.31 2.00 2.98
CA GLY A 18 -14.93 3.15 2.14
C GLY A 18 -16.15 3.94 1.65
N ARG A 19 -17.20 3.27 1.17
CA ARG A 19 -18.46 3.92 0.76
C ARG A 19 -19.12 4.69 1.90
N THR A 20 -19.14 4.13 3.09
CA THR A 20 -19.68 4.80 4.27
C THR A 20 -18.90 6.06 4.61
N LEU A 21 -17.58 5.98 4.63
CA LEU A 21 -16.72 7.13 4.89
C LEU A 21 -16.82 8.20 3.81
N ALA A 22 -16.84 7.83 2.53
CA ALA A 22 -16.97 8.77 1.42
C ALA A 22 -18.31 9.54 1.44
N ARG A 23 -19.40 8.92 1.96
CA ARG A 23 -20.67 9.60 2.18
C ARG A 23 -20.63 10.60 3.34
N LEU A 24 -19.88 10.28 4.39
CA LEU A 24 -19.77 11.13 5.58
C LEU A 24 -18.80 12.29 5.37
N ASN A 25 -17.72 12.06 4.65
CA ASN A 25 -16.71 13.05 4.33
C ASN A 25 -16.10 12.77 2.94
N PRO A 26 -16.66 13.35 1.86
CA PRO A 26 -16.20 13.11 0.49
C PRO A 26 -14.80 13.68 0.20
N ASP A 27 -14.35 14.65 0.97
CA ASP A 27 -13.04 15.30 0.80
C ASP A 27 -11.94 14.69 1.67
N MET A 28 -12.24 13.61 2.40
CA MET A 28 -11.22 12.94 3.19
C MET A 28 -10.15 12.26 2.32
N THR A 29 -8.93 12.21 2.83
CA THR A 29 -7.87 11.38 2.25
C THR A 29 -8.01 9.94 2.73
N PHE A 30 -8.09 9.00 1.80
CA PHE A 30 -8.14 7.57 2.09
C PHE A 30 -6.88 6.89 1.60
N CYS A 31 -6.11 6.31 2.53
CA CYS A 31 -4.91 5.53 2.21
C CYS A 31 -5.18 4.03 2.32
N ASP A 32 -4.91 3.28 1.26
CA ASP A 32 -4.97 1.82 1.24
C ASP A 32 -3.59 1.23 0.95
N VAL A 33 -3.21 0.20 1.71
CA VAL A 33 -1.93 -0.48 1.52
C VAL A 33 -2.19 -1.86 0.94
N THR A 34 -1.78 -2.05 -0.31
CA THR A 34 -1.96 -3.31 -1.03
C THR A 34 -0.66 -4.10 -1.10
N GLY A 35 0.17 -3.86 -2.08
CA GLY A 35 1.47 -4.52 -2.29
C GLY A 35 1.85 -4.57 -3.77
N VAL A 36 3.14 -4.76 -4.00
CA VAL A 36 3.66 -5.03 -5.35
C VAL A 36 2.99 -6.26 -5.94
N GLY A 37 2.68 -6.21 -7.23
CA GLY A 37 1.97 -7.28 -7.93
C GLY A 37 0.45 -7.19 -7.87
N THR A 38 -0.12 -6.20 -7.18
CA THR A 38 -1.55 -5.90 -7.24
C THR A 38 -1.98 -5.56 -8.67
N ALA A 39 -2.91 -6.32 -9.22
CA ALA A 39 -3.34 -6.18 -10.61
C ALA A 39 -4.46 -5.14 -10.74
N SER A 40 -4.12 -3.88 -11.10
CA SER A 40 -5.14 -2.85 -11.40
C SER A 40 -6.04 -3.23 -12.58
N THR A 41 -5.59 -4.13 -13.47
CA THR A 41 -6.39 -4.66 -14.57
C THR A 41 -7.40 -5.72 -14.13
N GLU A 42 -7.34 -6.17 -12.85
CA GLU A 42 -8.15 -7.25 -12.30
C GLU A 42 -7.97 -8.61 -13.00
N ARG A 43 -6.98 -8.72 -13.90
CA ARG A 43 -6.66 -9.90 -14.70
C ARG A 43 -5.35 -10.58 -14.30
N GLY A 44 -4.84 -10.29 -13.11
CA GLY A 44 -3.60 -10.89 -12.59
C GLY A 44 -3.71 -12.42 -12.44
N ARG A 45 -2.57 -13.11 -12.57
CA ARG A 45 -2.48 -14.58 -12.38
C ARG A 45 -2.87 -15.03 -10.98
N SER A 46 -2.58 -14.21 -9.98
CA SER A 46 -2.91 -14.51 -8.58
C SER A 46 -4.30 -14.00 -8.25
N MET A 47 -5.11 -14.81 -7.60
CA MET A 47 -6.41 -14.45 -7.02
C MET A 47 -6.29 -13.23 -6.11
N TRP A 48 -5.31 -13.25 -5.22
CA TRP A 48 -5.00 -12.15 -4.31
C TRP A 48 -4.78 -10.82 -5.07
N ALA A 49 -3.99 -10.86 -6.16
CA ALA A 49 -3.70 -9.68 -6.97
C ALA A 49 -4.96 -9.10 -7.64
N ARG A 50 -5.89 -9.97 -8.07
CA ARG A 50 -7.17 -9.54 -8.66
C ARG A 50 -8.09 -8.91 -7.63
N VAL A 51 -8.27 -9.56 -6.48
CA VAL A 51 -9.14 -9.07 -5.39
C VAL A 51 -8.64 -7.74 -4.85
N LYS A 52 -7.34 -7.62 -4.57
CA LYS A 52 -6.72 -6.36 -4.13
C LYS A 52 -6.78 -5.27 -5.22
N GLY A 53 -6.65 -5.65 -6.48
CA GLY A 53 -6.80 -4.73 -7.61
C GLY A 53 -8.20 -4.15 -7.70
N ALA A 54 -9.23 -4.99 -7.60
CA ALA A 54 -10.62 -4.58 -7.60
C ALA A 54 -10.95 -3.64 -6.43
N THR A 55 -10.50 -3.98 -5.21
CA THR A 55 -10.66 -3.13 -4.03
C THR A 55 -10.04 -1.75 -4.24
N GLY A 56 -8.77 -1.71 -4.67
CA GLY A 56 -8.08 -0.44 -4.91
C GLY A 56 -8.71 0.41 -6.02
N ASN A 57 -9.25 -0.23 -7.08
CA ASN A 57 -9.96 0.47 -8.15
C ASN A 57 -11.25 1.11 -7.64
N GLU A 58 -12.01 0.40 -6.82
CA GLU A 58 -13.25 0.93 -6.23
C GLU A 58 -12.95 2.11 -5.28
N LEU A 59 -11.97 1.96 -4.39
CA LEU A 59 -11.56 3.03 -3.48
C LEU A 59 -11.07 4.28 -4.22
N ARG A 60 -10.37 4.11 -5.34
CA ARG A 60 -9.94 5.24 -6.20
C ARG A 60 -11.09 6.01 -6.82
N ARG A 61 -12.23 5.34 -7.07
CA ARG A 61 -13.46 6.00 -7.58
C ARG A 61 -14.18 6.73 -6.48
N LEU A 62 -14.21 6.15 -5.27
CA LEU A 62 -14.92 6.70 -4.13
C LEU A 62 -14.26 7.97 -3.59
N PHE A 63 -12.93 8.01 -3.54
CA PHE A 63 -12.20 9.11 -2.92
C PHE A 63 -11.45 9.96 -3.95
N ARG A 64 -11.70 11.27 -3.90
CA ARG A 64 -10.95 12.25 -4.68
C ARG A 64 -9.47 12.24 -4.30
N HIS A 65 -9.19 12.18 -3.01
CA HIS A 65 -7.85 12.16 -2.41
C HIS A 65 -7.46 10.76 -1.95
N GLY A 66 -7.66 9.73 -2.82
CA GLY A 66 -7.26 8.36 -2.52
C GLY A 66 -5.79 8.09 -2.84
N ALA A 67 -5.05 7.51 -1.89
CA ALA A 67 -3.66 7.07 -2.08
C ALA A 67 -3.56 5.55 -1.88
N MET A 68 -3.32 4.82 -2.97
CA MET A 68 -3.16 3.35 -2.98
C MET A 68 -1.67 3.02 -2.98
N LEU A 69 -1.13 2.68 -1.82
CA LEU A 69 0.29 2.37 -1.67
C LEU A 69 0.56 0.91 -2.03
N ARG A 70 1.56 0.68 -2.86
CA ARG A 70 2.05 -0.64 -3.27
C ARG A 70 3.47 -0.87 -2.80
N PRO A 71 3.68 -1.07 -1.50
CA PRO A 71 5.00 -1.34 -0.99
C PRO A 71 5.52 -2.66 -1.57
N GLY A 72 6.82 -2.70 -1.85
CA GLY A 72 7.53 -3.91 -2.24
C GLY A 72 7.95 -4.74 -1.02
N MET A 73 9.19 -5.20 -1.03
CA MET A 73 9.77 -5.90 0.11
C MET A 73 9.99 -4.91 1.26
N LEU A 74 9.22 -5.10 2.33
CA LEU A 74 9.24 -4.22 3.50
C LEU A 74 10.33 -4.64 4.48
N ARG A 75 11.22 -3.71 4.81
CA ARG A 75 12.09 -3.87 5.97
C ARG A 75 11.31 -3.49 7.23
N ALA A 76 11.22 -4.43 8.17
CA ALA A 76 10.62 -4.20 9.47
C ALA A 76 11.41 -3.18 10.30
N THR A 77 10.71 -2.50 11.22
CA THR A 77 11.37 -1.60 12.18
C THR A 77 12.19 -2.39 13.20
N PRO A 78 13.34 -1.86 13.69
CA PRO A 78 14.22 -2.56 14.63
C PRO A 78 13.56 -3.00 15.95
N ARG A 79 12.44 -2.38 16.34
CA ARG A 79 11.69 -2.70 17.57
C ARG A 79 10.69 -3.84 17.43
N GLN A 80 10.54 -4.43 16.25
CA GLN A 80 9.58 -5.50 16.00
C GLN A 80 10.17 -6.85 16.47
N GLN A 81 9.80 -7.28 17.68
CA GLN A 81 10.41 -8.43 18.37
C GLN A 81 9.94 -9.81 17.88
N LYS A 82 8.83 -9.92 17.15
CA LYS A 82 8.24 -11.20 16.71
C LYS A 82 8.45 -11.49 15.23
N LEU A 83 9.66 -11.27 14.72
CA LEU A 83 9.98 -11.60 13.33
C LEU A 83 10.42 -13.06 13.21
N LYS A 84 9.75 -13.82 12.32
CA LYS A 84 10.20 -15.16 11.92
C LYS A 84 11.61 -15.08 11.32
N GLY A 85 12.45 -16.12 11.53
CA GLY A 85 13.87 -16.12 11.19
C GLY A 85 14.22 -15.68 9.76
N TRP A 86 13.36 -15.91 8.77
CA TRP A 86 13.57 -15.48 7.39
C TRP A 86 13.57 -13.94 7.19
N TYR A 87 12.89 -13.18 8.08
CA TYR A 87 12.98 -11.72 8.08
C TYR A 87 14.35 -11.18 8.47
N LYS A 88 15.12 -11.95 9.26
CA LYS A 88 16.52 -11.59 9.58
C LYS A 88 17.40 -11.69 8.33
N ALA A 89 17.17 -12.69 7.48
CA ALA A 89 17.85 -12.82 6.20
C ALA A 89 17.54 -11.66 5.25
N ILE A 90 16.27 -11.19 5.21
CA ILE A 90 15.88 -10.00 4.45
C ILE A 90 16.64 -8.77 4.95
N GLY A 91 16.80 -8.61 6.27
CA GLY A 91 17.56 -7.50 6.85
C GLY A 91 19.01 -7.42 6.37
N TRP A 92 19.63 -8.57 6.10
CA TRP A 92 21.00 -8.65 5.58
C TRP A 92 21.07 -8.35 4.07
N ILE A 93 20.10 -8.85 3.30
CA ILE A 93 20.02 -8.65 1.85
C ILE A 93 19.52 -7.21 1.50
N TYR A 94 18.79 -6.57 2.40
CA TYR A 94 18.14 -5.29 2.17
C TYR A 94 19.07 -4.18 1.65
N PRO A 95 20.25 -3.89 2.24
CA PRO A 95 21.12 -2.82 1.75
C PRO A 95 21.63 -3.06 0.33
N ILE A 96 21.91 -4.31 -0.02
CA ILE A 96 22.38 -4.72 -1.34
C ILE A 96 21.19 -4.65 -2.32
N GLY A 97 20.04 -5.22 -1.95
CA GLY A 97 18.82 -5.23 -2.78
C GLY A 97 18.31 -3.83 -3.06
N ARG A 98 18.32 -2.92 -2.08
CA ARG A 98 17.93 -1.51 -2.27
C ARG A 98 18.85 -0.77 -3.23
N ARG A 99 20.14 -1.11 -3.25
CA ARG A 99 21.12 -0.50 -4.17
C ARG A 99 20.97 -1.03 -5.60
N LEU A 100 20.68 -2.32 -5.76
CA LEU A 100 20.53 -2.98 -7.06
C LEU A 100 19.13 -2.84 -7.66
N ALA A 101 18.09 -2.81 -6.82
CA ALA A 101 16.70 -2.72 -7.24
C ALA A 101 15.91 -1.73 -6.35
N PRO A 102 16.18 -0.41 -6.44
CA PRO A 102 15.58 0.61 -5.56
C PRO A 102 14.05 0.69 -5.68
N GLY A 103 13.49 0.20 -6.79
CA GLY A 103 12.04 0.12 -7.00
C GLY A 103 11.35 -1.07 -6.36
N SER A 104 12.08 -1.92 -5.60
CA SER A 104 11.52 -3.15 -5.00
C SER A 104 11.58 -3.14 -3.47
N PHE A 105 12.30 -2.21 -2.86
CA PHE A 105 12.57 -2.19 -1.42
C PHE A 105 12.17 -0.86 -0.79
N CYS A 106 11.37 -0.92 0.27
CA CYS A 106 11.09 0.22 1.14
C CYS A 106 11.04 -0.21 2.61
N THR A 107 11.05 0.75 3.51
CA THR A 107 10.88 0.51 4.94
C THR A 107 9.44 0.74 5.37
N LEU A 108 9.02 0.11 6.46
CA LEU A 108 7.72 0.39 7.06
C LEU A 108 7.58 1.86 7.47
N GLN A 109 8.69 2.48 7.89
CA GLN A 109 8.73 3.90 8.23
C GLN A 109 8.46 4.79 7.00
N GLU A 110 9.04 4.47 5.85
CA GLU A 110 8.78 5.20 4.59
C GLU A 110 7.31 5.08 4.17
N VAL A 111 6.70 3.89 4.32
CA VAL A 111 5.27 3.71 4.04
C VAL A 111 4.42 4.57 4.98
N GLY A 112 4.69 4.54 6.29
CA GLY A 112 3.97 5.35 7.27
C GLY A 112 4.12 6.84 7.01
N GLN A 113 5.34 7.33 6.74
CA GLN A 113 5.58 8.73 6.42
C GLN A 113 4.90 9.15 5.12
N ALA A 114 4.92 8.32 4.08
CA ALA A 114 4.22 8.59 2.84
C ALA A 114 2.69 8.69 3.04
N MET A 115 2.10 7.87 3.92
CA MET A 115 0.69 7.97 4.26
C MET A 115 0.36 9.29 4.96
N ILE A 116 1.20 9.71 5.92
CA ILE A 116 1.04 11.00 6.61
C ILE A 116 1.15 12.13 5.58
N ASN A 117 2.16 12.11 4.72
CA ASN A 117 2.36 13.14 3.70
C ASN A 117 1.22 13.16 2.68
N ALA A 118 0.72 12.00 2.26
CA ALA A 118 -0.47 11.92 1.40
C ALA A 118 -1.69 12.58 2.02
N ALA A 119 -1.86 12.46 3.34
CA ALA A 119 -3.00 13.04 4.07
C ALA A 119 -2.84 14.55 4.32
N THR A 120 -1.62 15.06 4.47
CA THR A 120 -1.34 16.46 4.87
C THR A 120 -1.06 17.37 3.69
N ILE A 121 -0.22 16.94 2.75
CA ILE A 121 0.20 17.73 1.58
C ILE A 121 -0.32 17.19 0.26
N GLY A 122 -1.05 16.08 0.31
CA GLY A 122 -1.59 15.41 -0.86
C GLY A 122 -0.63 14.38 -1.48
N SER A 123 -1.16 13.63 -2.43
CA SER A 123 -0.42 12.61 -3.16
C SER A 123 -0.27 13.01 -4.64
N PRO A 124 0.92 12.87 -5.24
CA PRO A 124 1.14 13.22 -6.65
C PRO A 124 0.37 12.28 -7.61
N ARG A 125 0.04 11.09 -7.14
CA ARG A 125 -0.69 10.06 -7.88
C ARG A 125 -1.61 9.28 -6.96
N LYS A 126 -2.69 8.74 -7.52
CA LYS A 126 -3.60 7.86 -6.77
C LYS A 126 -3.02 6.47 -6.48
N VAL A 127 -2.08 6.00 -7.28
CA VAL A 127 -1.34 4.74 -7.05
C VAL A 127 0.12 5.08 -6.87
N LEU A 128 0.67 4.69 -5.74
CA LEU A 128 2.04 4.92 -5.34
C LEU A 128 2.80 3.61 -5.36
N GLU A 129 3.69 3.45 -6.33
CA GLU A 129 4.66 2.36 -6.36
C GLU A 129 5.83 2.67 -5.41
N VAL A 130 6.72 1.71 -5.18
CA VAL A 130 7.80 1.84 -4.20
C VAL A 130 8.59 3.14 -4.33
N ARG A 131 8.93 3.55 -5.55
CA ARG A 131 9.67 4.81 -5.80
C ARG A 131 8.87 6.05 -5.42
N ASP A 132 7.57 6.04 -5.70
CA ASP A 132 6.66 7.15 -5.34
C ASP A 132 6.50 7.23 -3.82
N ILE A 133 6.41 6.07 -3.14
CA ILE A 133 6.33 5.99 -1.67
C ILE A 133 7.59 6.59 -1.03
N VAL A 134 8.77 6.17 -1.49
CA VAL A 134 10.05 6.68 -0.97
C VAL A 134 10.19 8.18 -1.21
N ALA A 135 9.84 8.65 -2.42
CA ALA A 135 9.91 10.07 -2.76
C ALA A 135 8.93 10.91 -1.92
N LEU A 136 7.68 10.45 -1.78
CA LEU A 136 6.69 11.13 -0.97
C LEU A 136 7.07 11.14 0.52
N ALA A 137 7.64 10.05 1.04
CA ALA A 137 8.11 9.97 2.42
C ALA A 137 9.25 10.96 2.70
N ALA A 138 10.09 11.26 1.71
CA ALA A 138 11.20 12.21 1.83
C ALA A 138 10.79 13.68 1.68
N THR A 139 9.53 13.95 1.31
CA THR A 139 9.04 15.34 1.16
C THR A 139 8.91 15.97 2.55
N PRO A 140 9.62 17.10 2.82
CA PRO A 140 9.52 17.76 4.10
C PRO A 140 8.12 18.39 4.27
N HIS A 141 7.66 18.39 5.49
CA HIS A 141 6.53 19.22 5.90
C HIS A 141 7.03 20.66 6.00
N GLY A 142 6.46 21.57 5.23
CA GLY A 142 6.71 23.00 5.34
C GLY A 142 6.17 23.57 6.66
#